data_f21ee23c6aa57ca510851b6728ec5fc2
#
_entry.id   f21ee23c6aa57ca510851b6728ec5fc2
#
_cell.length_a   1.000
_cell.length_b   1.000
_cell.length_c   1.000
_cell.angle_alpha   90.00
_cell.angle_beta   90.00
_cell.angle_gamma   90.00
#
_symmetry.space_group_name_H-M   'P 1'
#
loop_
_entity.id
_entity.type
_entity.pdbx_description
1 polymer ?
#
loop_
_entity_poly.entity_id
_entity_poly.type
_entity_poly.pdbx_seq_one_letter_code
_entity_poly.pdbx_strand_id
1 'polypeptide(L)'
;MAVKAKTFEYAVEVDRGGRMTIPGGAQIAPAEGWTPDHLLLAALVRCSIESFTFHARRLGHEVAAAGEAQGTVTKRETDGRYAFVGIDVRIDAQLTPRADDLTDLLAKAERDCFIGATLNLKPEYEWHVS
;
A
#
# COMPACT_ATOMS: atom_id res chain seq x y z
N MET A 1 -24.02 -14.94 -13.45
CA MET A 1 -24.59 -14.16 -12.35
C MET A 1 -23.53 -13.17 -11.83
N ALA A 2 -23.87 -11.90 -11.78
CA ALA A 2 -22.96 -10.90 -11.26
C ALA A 2 -22.90 -10.97 -9.72
N VAL A 3 -21.68 -10.95 -9.17
CA VAL A 3 -21.48 -10.86 -7.73
C VAL A 3 -21.55 -9.39 -7.34
N LYS A 4 -22.36 -9.09 -6.34
CA LYS A 4 -22.46 -7.70 -5.83
C LYS A 4 -21.14 -7.30 -5.19
N ALA A 5 -20.59 -6.16 -5.63
CA ALA A 5 -19.37 -5.62 -5.07
C ALA A 5 -19.58 -5.20 -3.61
N LYS A 6 -18.58 -5.43 -2.77
CA LYS A 6 -18.54 -4.90 -1.42
C LYS A 6 -18.17 -3.42 -1.48
N THR A 7 -18.69 -2.65 -0.53
CA THR A 7 -18.38 -1.23 -0.40
C THR A 7 -17.68 -1.00 0.93
N PHE A 8 -16.58 -0.26 0.88
CA PHE A 8 -15.81 0.12 2.08
C PHE A 8 -15.77 1.64 2.13
N GLU A 9 -16.07 2.21 3.30
CA GLU A 9 -16.08 3.65 3.48
C GLU A 9 -15.08 4.04 4.57
N TYR A 10 -14.32 5.10 4.31
CA TYR A 10 -13.29 5.60 5.20
C TYR A 10 -13.42 7.10 5.34
N ALA A 11 -13.08 7.60 6.52
CA ALA A 11 -13.05 9.03 6.79
C ALA A 11 -11.86 9.37 7.68
N VAL A 12 -11.33 10.56 7.51
CA VAL A 12 -10.24 11.08 8.34
C VAL A 12 -10.42 12.58 8.51
N GLU A 13 -10.10 13.09 9.69
CA GLU A 13 -10.04 14.52 9.96
C GLU A 13 -8.58 14.91 10.22
N VAL A 14 -8.20 16.10 9.77
CA VAL A 14 -6.88 16.67 10.05
C VAL A 14 -7.10 18.01 10.72
N ASP A 15 -6.60 18.17 11.93
CA ASP A 15 -6.73 19.42 12.68
C ASP A 15 -5.65 20.43 12.27
N ARG A 16 -5.70 21.64 12.88
CA ARG A 16 -4.77 22.71 12.55
C ARG A 16 -3.32 22.39 12.92
N GLY A 17 -3.12 21.49 13.86
CA GLY A 17 -1.79 21.05 14.28
C GLY A 17 -1.25 19.87 13.50
N GLY A 18 -2.03 19.37 12.52
CA GLY A 18 -1.63 18.22 11.70
C GLY A 18 -1.97 16.88 12.31
N ARG A 19 -2.68 16.83 13.44
CA ARG A 19 -3.13 15.58 14.04
C ARG A 19 -4.26 14.99 13.22
N MET A 20 -4.15 13.72 12.92
CA MET A 20 -5.13 13.00 12.09
C MET A 20 -5.94 12.05 12.97
N THR A 21 -7.26 12.06 12.78
CA THR A 21 -8.20 11.27 13.59
C THR A 21 -9.15 10.52 12.67
N ILE A 22 -9.41 9.27 12.98
CA ILE A 22 -10.43 8.47 12.29
C ILE A 22 -11.67 8.34 13.17
N PRO A 23 -12.84 7.95 12.59
CA PRO A 23 -14.01 7.65 13.39
C PRO A 23 -13.70 6.61 14.47
N GLY A 24 -14.16 6.87 15.69
CA GLY A 24 -13.81 6.06 16.86
C GLY A 24 -12.71 6.66 17.72
N GLY A 25 -11.99 7.68 17.22
CA GLY A 25 -11.08 8.49 18.00
C GLY A 25 -9.61 8.14 17.94
N ALA A 26 -9.24 7.08 17.21
CA ALA A 26 -7.82 6.74 17.05
C ALA A 26 -7.08 7.86 16.30
N GLN A 27 -5.90 8.23 16.76
CA GLN A 27 -5.16 9.40 16.28
C GLN A 27 -3.75 9.07 15.87
N ILE A 28 -3.26 9.78 14.86
CA ILE A 28 -1.85 9.80 14.47
C ILE A 28 -1.38 11.25 14.44
N ALA A 29 -0.25 11.54 15.09
CA ALA A 29 0.39 12.83 15.02
C ALA A 29 1.81 12.61 14.47
N PRO A 30 1.99 12.70 13.13
CA PRO A 30 3.30 12.45 12.54
C PRO A 30 4.34 13.43 13.08
N ALA A 31 5.53 12.91 13.32
CA ALA A 31 6.66 13.74 13.74
C ALA A 31 7.05 14.70 12.62
N GLU A 32 7.80 15.75 12.99
CA GLU A 32 8.35 16.69 12.02
C GLU A 32 9.17 15.95 10.95
N GLY A 33 9.05 16.40 9.72
CA GLY A 33 9.70 15.76 8.57
C GLY A 33 8.78 14.84 7.77
N TRP A 34 7.67 14.37 8.33
CA TRP A 34 6.69 13.61 7.59
C TRP A 34 5.84 14.52 6.72
N THR A 35 5.98 14.39 5.41
CA THR A 35 5.17 15.12 4.43
C THR A 35 4.00 14.27 3.97
N PRO A 36 2.99 14.86 3.29
CA PRO A 36 1.93 14.07 2.67
C PRO A 36 2.47 12.99 1.72
N ASP A 37 3.59 13.25 1.05
CA ASP A 37 4.19 12.28 0.13
C ASP A 37 4.75 11.07 0.88
N HIS A 38 5.35 11.27 2.04
CA HIS A 38 5.76 10.17 2.92
C HIS A 38 4.55 9.36 3.38
N LEU A 39 3.45 10.04 3.72
CA LEU A 39 2.24 9.36 4.17
C LEU A 39 1.62 8.52 3.04
N LEU A 40 1.64 9.03 1.81
CA LEU A 40 1.17 8.26 0.66
C LEU A 40 2.01 7.01 0.45
N LEU A 41 3.34 7.14 0.48
CA LEU A 41 4.24 6.00 0.32
C LEU A 41 4.06 4.97 1.44
N ALA A 42 3.91 5.42 2.68
CA ALA A 42 3.64 4.53 3.81
C ALA A 42 2.31 3.81 3.63
N ALA A 43 1.28 4.51 3.17
CA ALA A 43 -0.02 3.92 2.89
C ALA A 43 0.08 2.85 1.81
N LEU A 44 0.85 3.10 0.75
CA LEU A 44 1.06 2.14 -0.32
C LEU A 44 1.74 0.87 0.17
N VAL A 45 2.81 1.01 0.97
CA VAL A 45 3.52 -0.15 1.52
C VAL A 45 2.60 -0.96 2.43
N ARG A 46 1.89 -0.30 3.34
CA ARG A 46 0.95 -0.98 4.24
C ARG A 46 -0.15 -1.70 3.48
N CYS A 47 -0.71 -1.05 2.48
CA CYS A 47 -1.78 -1.62 1.67
C CYS A 47 -1.29 -2.84 0.89
N SER A 48 -0.09 -2.77 0.34
CA SER A 48 0.52 -3.89 -0.39
C SER A 48 0.76 -5.08 0.54
N ILE A 49 1.25 -4.84 1.76
CA ILE A 49 1.44 -5.89 2.76
C ILE A 49 0.10 -6.49 3.18
N GLU A 50 -0.92 -5.67 3.40
CA GLU A 50 -2.25 -6.16 3.78
C GLU A 50 -2.87 -7.01 2.67
N SER A 51 -2.73 -6.59 1.41
CA SER A 51 -3.21 -7.36 0.26
C SER A 51 -2.51 -8.71 0.16
N PHE A 52 -1.19 -8.71 0.28
CA PHE A 52 -0.39 -9.94 0.30
C PHE A 52 -0.81 -10.86 1.44
N THR A 53 -0.96 -10.31 2.64
CA THR A 53 -1.35 -11.06 3.83
C THR A 53 -2.72 -11.69 3.68
N PHE A 54 -3.67 -10.95 3.13
CA PHE A 54 -5.03 -11.46 2.87
C PHE A 54 -5.00 -12.70 1.98
N HIS A 55 -4.30 -12.60 0.85
CA HIS A 55 -4.23 -13.73 -0.09
C HIS A 55 -3.42 -14.90 0.45
N ALA A 56 -2.32 -14.62 1.16
CA ALA A 56 -1.50 -15.66 1.75
C ALA A 56 -2.24 -16.44 2.83
N ARG A 57 -2.99 -15.76 3.68
CA ARG A 57 -3.77 -16.42 4.73
C ARG A 57 -4.86 -17.31 4.16
N ARG A 58 -5.46 -16.93 3.07
CA ARG A 58 -6.47 -17.76 2.39
C ARG A 58 -5.88 -19.08 1.89
N LEU A 59 -4.57 -19.10 1.64
CA LEU A 59 -3.85 -20.31 1.23
C LEU A 59 -3.25 -21.07 2.41
N GLY A 60 -3.52 -20.62 3.63
CA GLY A 60 -3.08 -21.31 4.85
C GLY A 60 -1.74 -20.88 5.39
N HIS A 61 -1.20 -19.73 4.94
CA HIS A 61 0.07 -19.21 5.43
C HIS A 61 -0.11 -18.16 6.51
N GLU A 62 0.78 -18.17 7.50
CA GLU A 62 1.00 -17.01 8.37
C GLU A 62 2.06 -16.11 7.74
N VAL A 63 1.94 -14.80 7.96
CA VAL A 63 2.77 -13.80 7.29
C VAL A 63 3.46 -12.91 8.31
N ALA A 64 4.77 -12.72 8.14
CA ALA A 64 5.52 -11.65 8.77
C ALA A 64 6.16 -10.83 7.65
N ALA A 65 5.84 -9.55 7.56
CA ALA A 65 6.28 -8.73 6.44
C ALA A 65 6.67 -7.32 6.88
N ALA A 66 7.64 -6.77 6.17
CA ALA A 66 8.06 -5.39 6.28
C ALA A 66 8.34 -4.87 4.87
N GLY A 67 8.40 -3.56 4.72
CA GLY A 67 8.67 -3.02 3.39
C GLY A 67 9.10 -1.57 3.43
N GLU A 68 9.50 -1.09 2.26
CA GLU A 68 9.90 0.28 2.05
C GLU A 68 9.43 0.73 0.67
N ALA A 69 9.32 2.04 0.48
CA ALA A 69 9.01 2.60 -0.81
C ALA A 69 9.84 3.86 -1.03
N GLN A 70 10.18 4.08 -2.29
CA GLN A 70 10.86 5.28 -2.74
C GLN A 70 10.10 5.83 -3.93
N GLY A 71 9.90 7.14 -3.96
CA GLY A 71 9.19 7.80 -5.04
C GLY A 71 9.86 9.09 -5.46
N THR A 72 9.66 9.45 -6.71
CA THR A 72 10.18 10.69 -7.29
C THR A 72 9.01 11.57 -7.72
N VAL A 73 9.00 12.81 -7.22
CA VAL A 73 8.03 13.83 -7.60
C VAL A 73 8.72 14.86 -8.48
N THR A 74 8.17 15.08 -9.66
CA THR A 74 8.61 16.14 -10.57
C THR A 74 7.46 16.51 -11.50
N LYS A 75 7.68 17.44 -12.40
CA LYS A 75 6.67 17.80 -13.41
C LYS A 75 6.43 16.64 -14.38
N ARG A 76 5.17 16.25 -14.52
CA ARG A 76 4.78 15.29 -15.55
C ARG A 76 4.76 15.97 -16.90
N GLU A 77 5.26 15.29 -17.93
CA GLU A 77 5.24 15.81 -19.28
C GLU A 77 3.81 15.89 -19.85
N THR A 78 2.92 15.01 -19.38
CA THR A 78 1.55 14.93 -19.92
C THR A 78 0.70 16.15 -19.60
N ASP A 79 0.87 16.75 -18.41
CA ASP A 79 0.00 17.85 -17.97
C ASP A 79 0.75 18.99 -17.25
N GLY A 80 2.08 18.88 -17.11
CA GLY A 80 2.90 19.90 -16.45
C GLY A 80 2.71 20.03 -14.95
N ARG A 81 2.01 19.09 -14.31
CA ARG A 81 1.78 19.10 -12.86
C ARG A 81 2.87 18.33 -12.14
N TYR A 82 3.22 18.82 -10.94
CA TYR A 82 4.08 18.04 -10.03
C TYR A 82 3.29 16.86 -9.48
N ALA A 83 3.84 15.68 -9.64
CA ALA A 83 3.24 14.44 -9.17
C ALA A 83 4.31 13.36 -9.08
N PHE A 84 3.99 12.24 -8.45
CA PHE A 84 4.87 11.09 -8.54
C PHE A 84 4.96 10.61 -9.99
N VAL A 85 6.20 10.51 -10.48
CA VAL A 85 6.48 9.98 -11.83
C VAL A 85 7.10 8.59 -11.78
N GLY A 86 7.51 8.14 -10.62
CA GLY A 86 8.00 6.79 -10.38
C GLY A 86 7.90 6.44 -8.91
N ILE A 87 7.52 5.21 -8.62
CA ILE A 87 7.48 4.67 -7.26
C ILE A 87 8.00 3.23 -7.30
N ASP A 88 8.97 2.94 -6.44
CA ASP A 88 9.51 1.60 -6.24
C ASP A 88 9.12 1.11 -4.85
N VAL A 89 8.57 -0.10 -4.77
CA VAL A 89 8.16 -0.74 -3.52
C VAL A 89 8.95 -2.02 -3.35
N ARG A 90 9.58 -2.18 -2.20
CA ARG A 90 10.24 -3.42 -1.83
C ARG A 90 9.54 -4.00 -0.60
N ILE A 91 9.18 -5.28 -0.68
CA ILE A 91 8.56 -5.98 0.44
C ILE A 91 9.33 -7.25 0.74
N ASP A 92 9.73 -7.39 2.00
CA ASP A 92 10.35 -8.60 2.53
C ASP A 92 9.30 -9.32 3.37
N ALA A 93 8.95 -10.54 2.98
CA ALA A 93 7.92 -11.32 3.66
C ALA A 93 8.40 -12.73 3.95
N GLN A 94 7.94 -13.24 5.08
CA GLN A 94 8.16 -14.63 5.49
C GLN A 94 6.83 -15.33 5.59
N LEU A 95 6.71 -16.48 4.94
CA LEU A 95 5.51 -17.32 4.97
C LEU A 95 5.77 -18.56 5.83
N THR A 96 4.81 -18.91 6.65
CA THR A 96 4.84 -20.13 7.46
C THR A 96 3.52 -20.89 7.25
N PRO A 97 3.54 -22.08 6.64
CA PRO A 97 4.68 -22.72 5.97
C PRO A 97 5.10 -21.99 4.69
N ARG A 98 6.25 -22.31 4.17
CA ARG A 98 6.75 -21.70 2.93
C ARG A 98 5.89 -22.13 1.75
N ALA A 99 5.83 -21.28 0.74
CA ALA A 99 5.14 -21.58 -0.51
C ALA A 99 6.12 -21.97 -1.61
N ASP A 100 5.76 -22.95 -2.42
CA ASP A 100 6.61 -23.42 -3.52
C ASP A 100 6.51 -22.51 -4.74
N ASP A 101 5.31 -22.00 -5.03
CA ASP A 101 5.06 -21.12 -6.17
C ASP A 101 4.37 -19.86 -5.70
N LEU A 102 5.01 -18.73 -5.93
CA LEU A 102 4.55 -17.42 -5.50
C LEU A 102 3.86 -16.62 -6.62
N THR A 103 3.93 -17.10 -7.87
CA THR A 103 3.54 -16.30 -9.03
C THR A 103 2.12 -15.73 -8.92
N ASP A 104 1.14 -16.59 -8.61
CA ASP A 104 -0.25 -16.17 -8.51
C ASP A 104 -0.50 -15.30 -7.28
N LEU A 105 0.13 -15.65 -6.15
CA LEU A 105 0.00 -14.91 -4.91
C LEU A 105 0.50 -13.47 -5.08
N LEU A 106 1.67 -13.28 -5.68
CA LEU A 106 2.24 -11.95 -5.88
C LEU A 106 1.42 -11.14 -6.88
N ALA A 107 0.95 -11.76 -7.94
CA ALA A 107 0.09 -11.09 -8.92
C ALA A 107 -1.20 -10.57 -8.28
N LYS A 108 -1.83 -11.37 -7.44
CA LYS A 108 -3.04 -10.98 -6.71
C LYS A 108 -2.77 -9.90 -5.68
N ALA A 109 -1.63 -9.99 -4.98
CA ALA A 109 -1.25 -8.99 -3.99
C ALA A 109 -1.11 -7.60 -4.63
N GLU A 110 -0.45 -7.50 -5.78
CA GLU A 110 -0.30 -6.24 -6.50
C GLU A 110 -1.63 -5.75 -7.06
N ARG A 111 -2.42 -6.65 -7.67
CA ARG A 111 -3.70 -6.30 -8.28
C ARG A 111 -4.68 -5.73 -7.26
N ASP A 112 -4.76 -6.33 -6.08
CA ASP A 112 -5.80 -6.05 -5.09
C ASP A 112 -5.37 -5.04 -4.01
N CYS A 113 -4.25 -4.37 -4.21
CA CYS A 113 -3.84 -3.25 -3.37
C CYS A 113 -4.67 -2.03 -3.73
N PHE A 114 -5.57 -1.60 -2.84
CA PHE A 114 -6.50 -0.50 -3.12
C PHE A 114 -5.78 0.82 -3.40
N ILE A 115 -4.74 1.13 -2.63
CA ILE A 115 -3.97 2.36 -2.81
C ILE A 115 -3.24 2.32 -4.15
N GLY A 116 -2.58 1.20 -4.47
CA GLY A 116 -1.89 1.04 -5.75
C GLY A 116 -2.83 1.18 -6.94
N ALA A 117 -4.02 0.61 -6.84
CA ALA A 117 -5.04 0.69 -7.89
C ALA A 117 -5.56 2.12 -8.10
N THR A 118 -5.48 2.97 -7.07
CA THR A 118 -5.95 4.36 -7.10
C THR A 118 -4.96 5.29 -7.81
N LEU A 119 -3.68 4.94 -7.86
CA LEU A 119 -2.63 5.81 -8.40
C LEU A 119 -2.69 5.89 -9.93
N ASN A 120 -2.26 7.03 -10.48
CA ASN A 120 -2.18 7.25 -11.94
C ASN A 120 -0.96 6.58 -12.58
N LEU A 121 -0.07 6.04 -11.77
CA LEU A 121 1.08 5.27 -12.24
C LEU A 121 1.08 3.93 -11.55
N LYS A 122 1.70 2.95 -12.20
CA LYS A 122 1.84 1.63 -11.61
C LYS A 122 3.15 1.58 -10.82
N PRO A 123 3.09 1.29 -9.50
CA PRO A 123 4.31 1.09 -8.72
C PRO A 123 5.08 -0.14 -9.23
N GLU A 124 6.40 -0.09 -9.16
CA GLU A 124 7.25 -1.24 -9.45
C GLU A 124 7.57 -1.96 -8.14
N TYR A 125 7.33 -3.26 -8.13
CA TYR A 125 7.49 -4.08 -6.92
C TYR A 125 8.70 -4.98 -7.01
N GLU A 126 9.42 -5.06 -5.90
CA GLU A 126 10.45 -6.05 -5.66
C GLU A 126 10.06 -6.87 -4.43
N TRP A 127 9.73 -8.14 -4.63
CA TRP A 127 9.29 -9.03 -3.57
C TRP A 127 10.42 -9.98 -3.18
N HIS A 128 10.71 -10.05 -1.89
CA HIS A 128 11.62 -11.01 -1.29
C HIS A 128 10.83 -11.86 -0.30
N VAL A 129 10.47 -13.08 -0.72
CA VAL A 129 9.60 -13.96 0.05
C VAL A 129 10.35 -15.23 0.40
N SER A 130 10.36 -15.57 1.68
CA SER A 130 11.02 -16.79 2.17
C SER A 130 10.04 -17.72 2.86
#